data_bdf546a7d9ee70cde0001035a4e5f805
#
_entry.id   bdf546a7d9ee70cde0001035a4e5f805
#
_cell.length_a   1.000
_cell.length_b   1.000
_cell.length_c   1.000
_cell.angle_alpha   90.00
_cell.angle_beta   90.00
_cell.angle_gamma   90.00
#
_symmetry.space_group_name_H-M   'P 1'
#
loop_
_entity.id
_entity.type
_entity.pdbx_description
1 polymer ?
#
loop_
_entity_poly.entity_id
_entity_poly.type
_entity_poly.pdbx_seq_one_letter_code
_entity_poly.pdbx_strand_id
1 'polypeptide(L)'
;MMVTRTRKIHLHPRLETAAALLNALPENAVVADIGCDHGRLACALLQRNETWRCIASDVSAPSLEKARRLSANIGGEGRIDIRLGDGLTVLCRGEADAVVLCGMGGERIVELLDAADSPLMGARLAVMQPMRGVEELRAYLYISGYRILDDRVTEEAGRLYQILSAAPPCADGERDTWPADFPAGCFSLGYRAFERREPLCRTLARQQLLQTQKRLKTAANTGGEPVLRRKEAELLTILERWEH
;
A
#
# COMPACT_ATOMS: atom_id res chain seq x y z
N MET A 1 -4.94 41.98 0.41
CA MET A 1 -4.75 40.62 -0.10
C MET A 1 -5.74 39.70 0.60
N MET A 2 -6.77 39.21 -0.10
CA MET A 2 -7.68 38.22 0.46
C MET A 2 -6.89 36.90 0.58
N VAL A 3 -6.62 36.46 1.81
CA VAL A 3 -6.14 35.11 2.07
C VAL A 3 -7.31 34.17 1.77
N THR A 4 -7.37 33.63 0.56
CA THR A 4 -8.30 32.54 0.23
C THR A 4 -7.95 31.38 1.15
N ARG A 5 -8.80 31.11 2.14
CA ARG A 5 -8.69 29.90 2.98
C ARG A 5 -8.74 28.69 2.06
N THR A 6 -7.59 28.13 1.76
CA THR A 6 -7.48 26.89 0.99
C THR A 6 -8.23 25.79 1.74
N ARG A 7 -9.24 25.21 1.09
CA ARG A 7 -10.06 24.14 1.70
C ARG A 7 -9.17 22.94 1.99
N LYS A 8 -9.16 22.48 3.25
CA LYS A 8 -8.40 21.27 3.65
C LYS A 8 -8.92 20.05 2.90
N ILE A 9 -8.01 19.29 2.31
CA ILE A 9 -8.33 18.03 1.65
C ILE A 9 -8.49 16.95 2.72
N HIS A 10 -9.68 16.35 2.78
CA HIS A 10 -9.96 15.18 3.60
C HIS A 10 -9.75 13.93 2.76
N LEU A 11 -8.88 13.05 3.20
CA LEU A 11 -8.65 11.76 2.58
C LEU A 11 -9.65 10.73 3.15
N HIS A 12 -10.00 9.75 2.33
CA HIS A 12 -10.69 8.56 2.79
C HIS A 12 -9.76 7.70 3.67
N PRO A 13 -10.29 6.85 4.57
CA PRO A 13 -9.48 6.09 5.53
C PRO A 13 -8.31 5.33 4.91
N ARG A 14 -8.46 4.74 3.73
CA ARG A 14 -7.37 4.04 3.02
C ARG A 14 -6.19 4.96 2.71
N LEU A 15 -6.48 6.11 2.10
CA LEU A 15 -5.45 7.08 1.72
C LEU A 15 -4.91 7.81 2.95
N GLU A 16 -5.73 8.00 3.99
CA GLU A 16 -5.27 8.56 5.27
C GLU A 16 -4.23 7.64 5.93
N THR A 17 -4.51 6.32 5.94
CA THR A 17 -3.59 5.31 6.45
C THR A 17 -2.30 5.26 5.61
N ALA A 18 -2.42 5.32 4.27
CA ALA A 18 -1.26 5.39 3.39
C ALA A 18 -0.40 6.64 3.65
N ALA A 19 -1.03 7.81 3.81
CA ALA A 19 -0.34 9.05 4.14
C ALA A 19 0.38 8.97 5.50
N ALA A 20 -0.22 8.31 6.49
CA ALA A 20 0.40 8.13 7.81
C ALA A 20 1.69 7.28 7.76
N LEU A 21 1.78 6.31 6.85
CA LEU A 21 2.99 5.51 6.65
C LEU A 21 4.16 6.29 6.03
N LEU A 22 3.92 7.48 5.51
CA LEU A 22 4.95 8.38 4.99
C LEU A 22 5.53 9.32 6.05
N ASN A 23 4.94 9.41 7.25
CA ASN A 23 5.34 10.39 8.28
C ASN A 23 6.79 10.25 8.77
N ALA A 24 7.45 9.11 8.51
CA ALA A 24 8.85 8.90 8.85
C ALA A 24 9.82 9.47 7.80
N LEU A 25 9.31 10.04 6.70
CA LEU A 25 10.16 10.68 5.68
C LEU A 25 10.76 11.98 6.22
N PRO A 26 11.96 12.34 5.76
CA PRO A 26 12.63 13.57 6.18
C PRO A 26 11.92 14.82 5.65
N GLU A 27 12.33 15.97 6.18
CA GLU A 27 12.04 17.27 5.57
C GLU A 27 12.54 17.28 4.11
N ASN A 28 11.84 18.03 3.26
CA ASN A 28 12.13 18.14 1.83
C ASN A 28 12.00 16.83 1.01
N ALA A 29 11.30 15.81 1.54
CA ALA A 29 11.08 14.56 0.83
C ALA A 29 10.30 14.77 -0.47
N VAL A 30 10.63 13.94 -1.46
CA VAL A 30 9.91 13.83 -2.73
C VAL A 30 9.09 12.53 -2.71
N VAL A 31 7.77 12.64 -2.82
CA VAL A 31 6.85 11.49 -2.86
C VAL A 31 6.25 11.34 -4.24
N ALA A 32 6.40 10.15 -4.84
CA ALA A 32 5.78 9.81 -6.11
C ALA A 32 4.46 9.06 -5.87
N ASP A 33 3.34 9.67 -6.25
CA ASP A 33 1.98 9.10 -6.23
C ASP A 33 1.67 8.53 -7.62
N ILE A 34 1.83 7.22 -7.77
CA ILE A 34 1.70 6.50 -9.04
C ILE A 34 0.29 5.92 -9.19
N GLY A 35 -0.40 6.29 -10.27
CA GLY A 35 -1.84 6.06 -10.42
C GLY A 35 -2.63 7.02 -9.54
N CYS A 36 -2.25 8.29 -9.55
CA CYS A 36 -2.74 9.31 -8.62
C CYS A 36 -4.21 9.72 -8.81
N ASP A 37 -4.86 9.23 -9.89
CA ASP A 37 -6.23 9.60 -10.28
C ASP A 37 -6.40 11.13 -10.30
N HIS A 38 -7.13 11.69 -9.37
CA HIS A 38 -7.38 13.14 -9.25
C HIS A 38 -6.35 13.87 -8.37
N GLY A 39 -5.23 13.24 -8.00
CA GLY A 39 -4.15 13.83 -7.22
C GLY A 39 -4.50 14.19 -5.77
N ARG A 40 -5.57 13.56 -5.21
CA ARG A 40 -6.03 13.90 -3.85
C ARG A 40 -4.99 13.59 -2.78
N LEU A 41 -4.29 12.45 -2.90
CA LEU A 41 -3.24 12.08 -1.94
C LEU A 41 -2.06 13.04 -2.03
N ALA A 42 -1.50 13.23 -3.22
CA ALA A 42 -0.40 14.17 -3.44
C ALA A 42 -0.72 15.58 -2.92
N CYS A 43 -1.88 16.12 -3.24
CA CYS A 43 -2.31 17.43 -2.78
C CYS A 43 -2.50 17.50 -1.26
N ALA A 44 -3.04 16.44 -0.61
CA ALA A 44 -3.17 16.38 0.83
C ALA A 44 -1.82 16.31 1.55
N LEU A 45 -0.84 15.60 0.99
CA LEU A 45 0.53 15.54 1.50
C LEU A 45 1.19 16.94 1.45
N LEU A 46 1.03 17.68 0.35
CA LEU A 46 1.55 19.04 0.21
C LEU A 46 0.91 20.04 1.18
N GLN A 47 -0.36 19.85 1.55
CA GLN A 47 -1.01 20.68 2.56
C GLN A 47 -0.51 20.40 3.99
N ARG A 48 -0.04 19.18 4.26
CA ARG A 48 0.44 18.75 5.58
C ARG A 48 1.93 19.02 5.78
N ASN A 49 2.68 19.06 4.69
CA ASN A 49 4.14 19.19 4.71
C ASN A 49 4.55 20.32 3.76
N GLU A 50 4.96 21.45 4.32
CA GLU A 50 5.28 22.66 3.55
C GLU A 50 6.54 22.49 2.67
N THR A 51 7.46 21.65 3.10
CA THR A 51 8.76 21.43 2.43
C THR A 51 8.75 20.26 1.43
N TRP A 52 7.72 19.40 1.48
CA TRP A 52 7.65 18.23 0.59
C TRP A 52 7.29 18.63 -0.85
N ARG A 53 7.75 17.80 -1.77
CA ARG A 53 7.39 17.84 -3.18
C ARG A 53 6.69 16.53 -3.55
N CYS A 54 5.84 16.56 -4.56
CA CYS A 54 5.17 15.37 -5.08
C CYS A 54 5.36 15.26 -6.59
N ILE A 55 5.50 14.02 -7.05
CA ILE A 55 5.34 13.63 -8.45
C ILE A 55 4.02 12.87 -8.50
N ALA A 56 3.06 13.35 -9.27
CA ALA A 56 1.75 12.70 -9.41
C ALA A 56 1.60 12.21 -10.86
N SER A 57 1.44 10.90 -11.04
CA SER A 57 1.33 10.33 -12.37
C SER A 57 0.11 9.45 -12.54
N ASP A 58 -0.43 9.43 -13.75
CA ASP A 58 -1.52 8.57 -14.16
C ASP A 58 -1.47 8.35 -15.69
N VAL A 59 -2.07 7.26 -16.17
CA VAL A 59 -2.25 6.99 -17.60
C VAL A 59 -3.43 7.78 -18.18
N SER A 60 -4.28 8.34 -17.35
CA SER A 60 -5.50 9.07 -17.71
C SER A 60 -5.26 10.58 -17.75
N ALA A 61 -5.09 11.15 -18.94
CA ALA A 61 -4.98 12.59 -19.08
C ALA A 61 -6.17 13.39 -18.49
N PRO A 62 -7.44 12.92 -18.59
CA PRO A 62 -8.56 13.57 -17.88
C PRO A 62 -8.45 13.55 -16.36
N SER A 63 -7.89 12.50 -15.76
CA SER A 63 -7.61 12.44 -14.31
C SER A 63 -6.55 13.46 -13.93
N LEU A 64 -5.47 13.55 -14.68
CA LEU A 64 -4.39 14.51 -14.45
C LEU A 64 -4.85 15.97 -14.58
N GLU A 65 -5.79 16.27 -15.46
CA GLU A 65 -6.35 17.62 -15.53
C GLU A 65 -7.10 18.00 -14.26
N LYS A 66 -7.81 17.06 -13.63
CA LYS A 66 -8.43 17.29 -12.32
C LYS A 66 -7.37 17.45 -11.22
N ALA A 67 -6.28 16.68 -11.28
CA ALA A 67 -5.16 16.83 -10.36
C ALA A 67 -4.51 18.23 -10.48
N ARG A 68 -4.30 18.76 -11.69
CA ARG A 68 -3.79 20.13 -11.92
C ARG A 68 -4.69 21.18 -11.29
N ARG A 69 -6.01 21.08 -11.54
CA ARG A 69 -6.98 22.00 -10.95
C ARG A 69 -7.00 21.93 -9.42
N LEU A 70 -6.92 20.71 -8.87
CA LEU A 70 -6.87 20.55 -7.42
C LEU A 70 -5.61 21.15 -6.83
N SER A 71 -4.45 20.93 -7.46
CA SER A 71 -3.16 21.52 -7.06
C SER A 71 -3.20 23.04 -7.07
N ALA A 72 -3.72 23.66 -8.13
CA ALA A 72 -3.88 25.12 -8.22
C ALA A 72 -4.76 25.65 -7.08
N ASN A 73 -5.87 24.96 -6.76
CA ASN A 73 -6.79 25.35 -5.69
C ASN A 73 -6.19 25.32 -4.29
N ILE A 74 -5.12 24.58 -4.07
CA ILE A 74 -4.42 24.49 -2.78
C ILE A 74 -3.14 25.32 -2.73
N GLY A 75 -2.77 26.02 -3.80
CA GLY A 75 -1.49 26.72 -3.90
C GLY A 75 -0.29 25.75 -3.97
N GLY A 76 -0.50 24.55 -4.50
CA GLY A 76 0.52 23.52 -4.63
C GLY A 76 1.40 23.65 -5.87
N GLU A 77 1.18 24.69 -6.70
CA GLU A 77 1.98 24.97 -7.89
C GLU A 77 3.47 25.12 -7.53
N GLY A 78 4.33 24.53 -8.34
CA GLY A 78 5.79 24.51 -8.10
C GLY A 78 6.26 23.45 -7.10
N ARG A 79 5.35 22.78 -6.37
CA ARG A 79 5.69 21.65 -5.49
C ARG A 79 5.14 20.30 -5.94
N ILE A 80 4.30 20.29 -6.97
CA ILE A 80 3.79 19.07 -7.60
C ILE A 80 4.17 19.04 -9.09
N ASP A 81 4.73 17.91 -9.50
CA ASP A 81 5.00 17.62 -10.92
C ASP A 81 3.98 16.56 -11.39
N ILE A 82 3.20 16.92 -12.40
CA ILE A 82 2.09 16.08 -12.88
C ILE A 82 2.45 15.49 -14.23
N ARG A 83 2.61 14.16 -14.28
CA ARG A 83 3.14 13.41 -15.41
C ARG A 83 2.13 12.44 -15.99
N LEU A 84 1.97 12.43 -17.30
CA LEU A 84 1.25 11.40 -18.04
C LEU A 84 2.19 10.24 -18.33
N GLY A 85 1.83 9.03 -17.90
CA GLY A 85 2.63 7.85 -18.17
C GLY A 85 2.22 6.66 -17.32
N ASP A 86 2.84 5.51 -17.59
CA ASP A 86 2.50 4.25 -16.94
C ASP A 86 3.54 3.85 -15.87
N GLY A 87 3.06 3.67 -14.67
CA GLY A 87 3.82 3.11 -13.56
C GLY A 87 5.08 3.90 -13.22
N LEU A 88 6.16 3.19 -12.89
CA LEU A 88 7.43 3.78 -12.47
C LEU A 88 8.25 4.37 -13.61
N THR A 89 7.87 4.14 -14.88
CA THR A 89 8.60 4.65 -16.06
C THR A 89 8.62 6.17 -16.16
N VAL A 90 7.75 6.83 -15.40
CA VAL A 90 7.70 8.30 -15.32
C VAL A 90 8.78 8.90 -14.43
N LEU A 91 9.49 8.07 -13.66
CA LEU A 91 10.52 8.49 -12.71
C LEU A 91 11.92 8.33 -13.27
N CYS A 92 12.81 9.25 -12.93
CA CYS A 92 14.23 9.04 -13.00
C CYS A 92 14.73 8.34 -11.73
N ARG A 93 15.82 7.57 -11.86
CA ARG A 93 16.40 6.89 -10.69
C ARG A 93 16.86 7.90 -9.63
N GLY A 94 16.44 7.68 -8.38
CA GLY A 94 16.77 8.56 -7.25
C GLY A 94 15.98 9.86 -7.19
N GLU A 95 14.96 10.02 -8.02
CA GLU A 95 14.14 11.24 -8.07
C GLU A 95 13.13 11.34 -6.92
N ALA A 96 12.65 10.21 -6.41
CA ALA A 96 11.71 10.14 -5.30
C ALA A 96 12.32 9.44 -4.07
N ASP A 97 11.97 9.92 -2.88
CA ASP A 97 12.29 9.28 -1.60
C ASP A 97 11.32 8.14 -1.28
N ALA A 98 10.08 8.30 -1.68
CA ALA A 98 9.05 7.28 -1.52
C ALA A 98 8.15 7.17 -2.74
N VAL A 99 7.65 5.95 -2.98
CA VAL A 99 6.65 5.65 -4.02
C VAL A 99 5.37 5.18 -3.36
N VAL A 100 4.23 5.70 -3.80
CA VAL A 100 2.91 5.29 -3.34
C VAL A 100 2.16 4.64 -4.50
N LEU A 101 1.62 3.43 -4.26
CA LEU A 101 0.91 2.58 -5.21
C LEU A 101 -0.45 2.20 -4.57
N CYS A 102 -1.45 3.06 -4.68
CA CYS A 102 -2.74 2.88 -4.03
C CYS A 102 -3.88 2.69 -5.03
N GLY A 103 -4.91 1.90 -4.63
CA GLY A 103 -6.14 1.77 -5.40
C GLY A 103 -6.08 0.83 -6.61
N MET A 104 -5.01 0.07 -6.77
CA MET A 104 -4.82 -0.89 -7.87
C MET A 104 -4.79 -2.34 -7.37
N GLY A 105 -4.84 -3.32 -8.28
CA GLY A 105 -4.70 -4.73 -7.92
C GLY A 105 -3.27 -5.08 -7.47
N GLY A 106 -3.12 -6.05 -6.56
CA GLY A 106 -1.82 -6.53 -6.10
C GLY A 106 -0.95 -7.05 -7.24
N GLU A 107 -1.55 -7.78 -8.20
CA GLU A 107 -0.86 -8.21 -9.43
C GLU A 107 -0.25 -7.03 -10.19
N ARG A 108 -1.02 -5.93 -10.34
CA ARG A 108 -0.54 -4.73 -11.00
C ARG A 108 0.60 -4.06 -10.23
N ILE A 109 0.51 -4.03 -8.90
CA ILE A 109 1.60 -3.53 -8.07
C ILE A 109 2.86 -4.38 -8.28
N VAL A 110 2.74 -5.72 -8.29
CA VAL A 110 3.87 -6.63 -8.55
C VAL A 110 4.50 -6.35 -9.92
N GLU A 111 3.69 -6.21 -10.98
CA GLU A 111 4.20 -5.84 -12.31
C GLU A 111 5.02 -4.54 -12.28
N LEU A 112 4.56 -3.52 -11.54
CA LEU A 112 5.27 -2.25 -11.42
C LEU A 112 6.57 -2.38 -10.62
N LEU A 113 6.57 -3.21 -9.57
CA LEU A 113 7.76 -3.48 -8.77
C LEU A 113 8.83 -4.29 -9.53
N ASP A 114 8.39 -5.16 -10.43
CA ASP A 114 9.24 -6.03 -11.24
C ASP A 114 9.66 -5.38 -12.57
N ALA A 115 9.06 -4.24 -12.92
CA ALA A 115 9.39 -3.51 -14.15
C ALA A 115 10.84 -3.03 -14.14
N ALA A 116 11.42 -2.98 -15.35
CA ALA A 116 12.82 -2.76 -15.64
C ALA A 116 13.56 -1.87 -14.61
N ASP A 117 14.58 -2.42 -14.01
CA ASP A 117 15.48 -1.75 -13.06
C ASP A 117 14.81 -1.19 -11.80
N SER A 118 13.57 -1.62 -11.44
CA SER A 118 13.06 -1.27 -10.12
C SER A 118 14.24 -1.42 -9.11
N PRO A 119 14.55 -1.87 -8.09
CA PRO A 119 13.83 -1.66 -6.86
C PRO A 119 13.52 -0.18 -6.61
N LEU A 120 12.27 0.12 -6.86
CA LEU A 120 11.64 1.43 -6.68
C LEU A 120 12.42 2.61 -7.27
N MET A 121 13.20 2.37 -8.33
CA MET A 121 13.98 3.42 -9.00
C MET A 121 14.86 4.25 -8.04
N GLY A 122 15.35 3.63 -6.96
CA GLY A 122 16.20 4.29 -5.95
C GLY A 122 15.43 4.91 -4.77
N ALA A 123 14.11 4.86 -4.74
CA ALA A 123 13.33 5.26 -3.57
C ALA A 123 13.58 4.29 -2.40
N ARG A 124 13.56 4.82 -1.19
CA ARG A 124 13.83 4.04 0.05
C ARG A 124 12.58 3.44 0.68
N LEU A 125 11.39 3.83 0.22
CA LEU A 125 10.10 3.44 0.80
C LEU A 125 9.06 3.24 -0.29
N ALA A 126 8.33 2.13 -0.24
CA ALA A 126 7.08 1.95 -0.95
C ALA A 126 5.91 1.92 0.03
N VAL A 127 4.83 2.63 -0.27
CA VAL A 127 3.54 2.50 0.42
C VAL A 127 2.54 1.96 -0.57
N MET A 128 1.92 0.83 -0.24
CA MET A 128 1.07 0.08 -1.15
C MET A 128 -0.30 -0.19 -0.53
N GLN A 129 -1.35 0.06 -1.30
CA GLN A 129 -2.71 -0.27 -0.91
C GLN A 129 -3.39 -1.07 -2.04
N PRO A 130 -3.25 -2.41 -2.03
CA PRO A 130 -3.91 -3.26 -3.01
C PRO A 130 -5.42 -3.33 -2.74
N MET A 131 -6.22 -3.24 -3.82
CA MET A 131 -7.68 -3.44 -3.76
C MET A 131 -8.06 -4.93 -3.69
N ARG A 132 -7.17 -5.80 -4.14
CA ARG A 132 -7.24 -7.27 -4.15
C ARG A 132 -5.82 -7.82 -4.34
N GLY A 133 -5.62 -9.12 -4.14
CA GLY A 133 -4.31 -9.76 -4.40
C GLY A 133 -3.23 -9.33 -3.41
N VAL A 134 -3.58 -9.06 -2.15
CA VAL A 134 -2.61 -8.66 -1.12
C VAL A 134 -1.71 -9.82 -0.70
N GLU A 135 -2.21 -11.05 -0.80
CA GLU A 135 -1.47 -12.27 -0.48
C GLU A 135 -0.32 -12.47 -1.48
N GLU A 136 -0.62 -12.36 -2.77
CA GLU A 136 0.35 -12.44 -3.85
C GLU A 136 1.38 -11.31 -3.77
N LEU A 137 0.95 -10.11 -3.46
CA LEU A 137 1.84 -8.96 -3.27
C LEU A 137 2.82 -9.21 -2.13
N ARG A 138 2.37 -9.68 -0.94
CA ARG A 138 3.27 -9.97 0.17
C ARG A 138 4.22 -11.11 -0.13
N ALA A 139 3.73 -12.18 -0.80
CA ALA A 139 4.59 -13.28 -1.23
C ALA A 139 5.71 -12.79 -2.16
N TYR A 140 5.36 -11.94 -3.13
CA TYR A 140 6.35 -11.32 -4.01
C TYR A 140 7.37 -10.49 -3.23
N LEU A 141 6.92 -9.59 -2.36
CA LEU A 141 7.80 -8.73 -1.56
C LEU A 141 8.79 -9.56 -0.73
N TYR A 142 8.30 -10.60 -0.08
CA TYR A 142 9.13 -11.50 0.73
C TYR A 142 10.18 -12.25 -0.10
N ILE A 143 9.74 -12.84 -1.22
CA ILE A 143 10.63 -13.63 -2.12
C ILE A 143 11.67 -12.72 -2.78
N SER A 144 11.28 -11.52 -3.19
CA SER A 144 12.15 -10.54 -3.85
C SER A 144 13.03 -9.75 -2.89
N GLY A 145 13.01 -10.06 -1.59
CA GLY A 145 13.90 -9.48 -0.59
C GLY A 145 13.52 -8.09 -0.12
N TYR A 146 12.29 -7.63 -0.39
CA TYR A 146 11.77 -6.41 0.24
C TYR A 146 11.54 -6.64 1.73
N ARG A 147 11.78 -5.62 2.54
CA ARG A 147 11.45 -5.64 3.98
C ARG A 147 10.11 -4.97 4.22
N ILE A 148 9.12 -5.70 4.70
CA ILE A 148 7.85 -5.13 5.11
C ILE A 148 8.05 -4.39 6.44
N LEU A 149 7.99 -3.07 6.39
CA LEU A 149 8.24 -2.19 7.53
C LEU A 149 7.00 -2.05 8.41
N ASP A 150 5.84 -1.96 7.79
CA ASP A 150 4.56 -1.85 8.48
C ASP A 150 3.42 -2.46 7.66
N ASP A 151 2.41 -2.96 8.37
CA ASP A 151 1.14 -3.43 7.85
C ASP A 151 0.02 -2.77 8.66
N ARG A 152 -1.01 -2.28 8.01
CA ARG A 152 -2.18 -1.67 8.63
C ARG A 152 -3.45 -2.27 8.06
N VAL A 153 -4.48 -2.34 8.88
CA VAL A 153 -5.84 -2.66 8.45
C VAL A 153 -6.72 -1.44 8.73
N THR A 154 -7.47 -1.01 7.75
CA THR A 154 -8.42 0.10 7.91
C THR A 154 -9.77 -0.28 7.36
N GLU A 155 -10.82 0.38 7.88
CA GLU A 155 -12.18 0.20 7.40
C GLU A 155 -12.63 1.42 6.61
N GLU A 156 -13.21 1.18 5.44
CA GLU A 156 -13.83 2.21 4.62
C GLU A 156 -15.11 1.67 4.00
N ALA A 157 -16.22 2.34 4.23
CA ALA A 157 -17.55 1.96 3.73
C ALA A 157 -17.92 0.48 4.01
N GLY A 158 -17.63 -0.01 5.22
CA GLY A 158 -17.92 -1.38 5.65
C GLY A 158 -17.01 -2.46 5.07
N ARG A 159 -15.91 -2.09 4.41
CA ARG A 159 -14.91 -3.01 3.88
C ARG A 159 -13.58 -2.80 4.58
N LEU A 160 -12.88 -3.91 4.84
CA LEU A 160 -11.52 -3.88 5.37
C LEU A 160 -10.51 -3.86 4.23
N TYR A 161 -9.55 -2.95 4.35
CA TYR A 161 -8.44 -2.79 3.42
C TYR A 161 -7.12 -2.94 4.16
N GLN A 162 -6.15 -3.50 3.47
CA GLN A 162 -4.80 -3.65 3.99
C GLN A 162 -3.88 -2.66 3.27
N ILE A 163 -3.08 -1.96 4.06
CA ILE A 163 -2.09 -1.01 3.58
C ILE A 163 -0.75 -1.43 4.16
N LEU A 164 0.28 -1.50 3.36
CA LEU A 164 1.59 -1.90 3.79
C LEU A 164 2.66 -0.94 3.30
N SER A 165 3.73 -0.83 4.07
CA SER A 165 4.94 -0.15 3.63
C SER A 165 6.11 -1.14 3.60
N ALA A 166 6.99 -0.98 2.62
CA ALA A 166 8.16 -1.82 2.47
C ALA A 166 9.36 -1.01 2.01
N ALA A 167 10.54 -1.39 2.48
CA ALA A 167 11.82 -0.94 1.93
C ALA A 167 12.27 -1.89 0.82
N PRO A 168 12.90 -1.38 -0.25
CA PRO A 168 13.48 -2.21 -1.29
C PRO A 168 14.61 -3.08 -0.75
N PRO A 169 15.01 -4.15 -1.48
CA PRO A 169 16.17 -4.95 -1.12
C PRO A 169 17.42 -4.09 -0.99
N CYS A 170 18.21 -4.31 0.06
CA CYS A 170 19.49 -3.61 0.26
C CYS A 170 20.68 -4.51 -0.10
N ALA A 171 21.79 -3.84 -0.46
CA ALA A 171 22.99 -4.51 -0.93
C ALA A 171 23.67 -5.38 0.14
N ASP A 172 23.45 -5.12 1.42
CA ASP A 172 23.95 -5.88 2.57
C ASP A 172 23.19 -7.19 2.82
N GLY A 173 22.14 -7.45 2.04
CA GLY A 173 21.37 -8.70 2.09
C GLY A 173 20.46 -8.83 3.30
N GLU A 174 20.24 -7.76 4.06
CA GLU A 174 19.24 -7.76 5.14
C GLU A 174 17.85 -8.05 4.57
N ARG A 175 17.26 -9.14 5.03
CA ARG A 175 15.93 -9.59 4.59
C ARG A 175 14.93 -9.45 5.72
N ASP A 176 13.67 -9.36 5.35
CA ASP A 176 12.59 -9.43 6.31
C ASP A 176 12.59 -10.81 7.00
N THR A 177 12.48 -10.79 8.33
CA THR A 177 12.37 -12.01 9.12
C THR A 177 10.89 -12.23 9.45
N TRP A 178 10.35 -13.32 8.93
CA TRP A 178 8.99 -13.72 9.27
C TRP A 178 8.97 -14.18 10.73
N PRO A 179 8.05 -13.67 11.57
CA PRO A 179 8.01 -14.05 12.98
C PRO A 179 7.84 -15.56 13.16
N ALA A 180 8.60 -16.16 14.07
CA ALA A 180 8.58 -17.62 14.30
C ALA A 180 7.22 -18.14 14.76
N ASP A 181 6.44 -17.27 15.38
CA ASP A 181 5.10 -17.56 15.90
C ASP A 181 3.96 -17.21 14.92
N PHE A 182 4.25 -16.63 13.75
CA PHE A 182 3.29 -16.39 12.69
C PHE A 182 3.40 -17.51 11.64
N PRO A 183 2.29 -18.11 11.15
CA PRO A 183 2.35 -19.22 10.21
C PRO A 183 3.16 -18.86 8.96
N ALA A 184 4.23 -19.62 8.71
CA ALA A 184 5.09 -19.38 7.57
C ALA A 184 4.30 -19.50 6.26
N GLY A 185 4.37 -18.45 5.42
CA GLY A 185 3.66 -18.42 4.15
C GLY A 185 2.20 -17.96 4.24
N CYS A 186 1.69 -17.59 5.41
CA CYS A 186 0.38 -16.95 5.53
C CYS A 186 0.44 -15.48 5.14
N PHE A 187 0.48 -15.19 3.84
CA PHE A 187 0.57 -13.84 3.31
C PHE A 187 -0.78 -13.11 3.23
N SER A 188 -1.89 -13.75 3.61
CA SER A 188 -3.22 -13.15 3.55
C SER A 188 -3.46 -12.10 4.63
N LEU A 189 -2.67 -12.13 5.71
CA LEU A 189 -2.71 -11.17 6.82
C LEU A 189 -1.34 -10.51 7.00
N GLY A 190 -1.35 -9.24 7.44
CA GLY A 190 -0.14 -8.53 7.79
C GLY A 190 0.38 -8.96 9.15
N TYR A 191 1.58 -9.54 9.20
CA TYR A 191 2.17 -9.97 10.48
C TYR A 191 2.52 -8.80 11.40
N ARG A 192 2.86 -7.62 10.86
CA ARG A 192 3.10 -6.41 11.66
C ARG A 192 1.82 -5.91 12.35
N ALA A 193 0.66 -5.98 11.67
CA ALA A 193 -0.63 -5.68 12.28
C ALA A 193 -1.01 -6.73 13.33
N PHE A 194 -0.66 -8.00 13.09
CA PHE A 194 -0.83 -9.07 14.06
C PHE A 194 0.02 -8.85 15.33
N GLU A 195 1.32 -8.58 15.19
CA GLU A 195 2.24 -8.29 16.31
C GLU A 195 1.73 -7.14 17.19
N ARG A 196 1.18 -6.09 16.57
CA ARG A 196 0.59 -4.96 17.30
C ARG A 196 -0.79 -5.23 17.86
N ARG A 197 -1.34 -6.43 17.66
CA ARG A 197 -2.69 -6.79 18.09
C ARG A 197 -3.75 -5.78 17.61
N GLU A 198 -3.68 -5.34 16.36
CA GLU A 198 -4.66 -4.40 15.79
C GLU A 198 -6.06 -5.04 15.73
N PRO A 199 -7.09 -4.43 16.35
CA PRO A 199 -8.43 -5.05 16.42
C PRO A 199 -9.02 -5.37 15.05
N LEU A 200 -8.76 -4.53 14.04
CA LEU A 200 -9.22 -4.76 12.66
C LEU A 200 -8.50 -5.92 11.98
N CYS A 201 -7.25 -6.22 12.35
CA CYS A 201 -6.54 -7.40 11.87
C CYS A 201 -7.24 -8.69 12.34
N ARG A 202 -7.65 -8.75 13.61
CA ARG A 202 -8.46 -9.87 14.14
C ARG A 202 -9.80 -10.01 13.40
N THR A 203 -10.48 -8.89 13.17
CA THR A 203 -11.72 -8.87 12.42
C THR A 203 -11.52 -9.39 11.00
N LEU A 204 -10.45 -8.97 10.33
CA LEU A 204 -10.07 -9.45 9.00
C LEU A 204 -9.81 -10.96 8.99
N ALA A 205 -9.06 -11.49 9.97
CA ALA A 205 -8.80 -12.92 10.10
C ALA A 205 -10.09 -13.72 10.22
N ARG A 206 -11.02 -13.27 11.06
CA ARG A 206 -12.35 -13.90 11.22
C ARG A 206 -13.18 -13.86 9.92
N GLN A 207 -13.17 -12.74 9.21
CA GLN A 207 -13.88 -12.62 7.93
C GLN A 207 -13.28 -13.57 6.88
N GLN A 208 -11.96 -13.65 6.79
CA GLN A 208 -11.27 -14.57 5.87
C GLN A 208 -11.54 -16.03 6.23
N LEU A 209 -11.55 -16.39 7.51
CA LEU A 209 -11.90 -17.73 7.96
C LEU A 209 -13.30 -18.13 7.52
N LEU A 210 -14.28 -17.26 7.78
CA LEU A 210 -15.68 -17.52 7.37
C LEU A 210 -15.82 -17.66 5.84
N GLN A 211 -15.11 -16.84 5.06
CA GLN A 211 -15.11 -16.95 3.61
C GLN A 211 -14.46 -18.26 3.13
N THR A 212 -13.32 -18.65 3.74
CA THR A 212 -12.62 -19.90 3.44
C THR A 212 -13.51 -21.11 3.73
N GLN A 213 -14.19 -21.12 4.88
CA GLN A 213 -15.12 -22.19 5.26
C GLN A 213 -16.35 -22.27 4.33
N LYS A 214 -16.88 -21.14 3.88
CA LYS A 214 -17.94 -21.12 2.86
C LYS A 214 -17.47 -21.74 1.54
N ARG A 215 -16.26 -21.39 1.10
CA ARG A 215 -15.67 -21.95 -0.14
C ARG A 215 -15.39 -23.45 0.00
N LEU A 216 -14.93 -23.92 1.16
CA LEU A 216 -14.71 -25.34 1.43
C LEU A 216 -15.98 -26.18 1.25
N LYS A 217 -17.16 -25.66 1.66
CA LYS A 217 -18.45 -26.37 1.49
C LYS A 217 -18.80 -26.62 0.01
N THR A 218 -18.31 -25.79 -0.91
CA THR A 218 -18.57 -25.91 -2.35
C THR A 218 -17.40 -26.51 -3.12
N ALA A 219 -16.22 -26.60 -2.51
CA ALA A 219 -15.00 -27.09 -3.13
C ALA A 219 -14.72 -28.57 -2.85
N ALA A 220 -15.64 -29.28 -2.20
CA ALA A 220 -15.47 -30.70 -1.89
C ALA A 220 -15.14 -31.49 -3.17
N ASN A 221 -14.04 -32.24 -3.12
CA ASN A 221 -13.50 -33.03 -4.25
C ASN A 221 -12.96 -32.23 -5.45
N THR A 222 -12.65 -30.94 -5.27
CA THR A 222 -11.95 -30.14 -6.29
C THR A 222 -10.47 -30.00 -5.96
N GLY A 223 -9.61 -29.79 -6.96
CA GLY A 223 -8.17 -29.59 -6.75
C GLY A 223 -7.81 -28.38 -5.87
N GLY A 224 -8.76 -27.49 -5.58
CA GLY A 224 -8.59 -26.34 -4.70
C GLY A 224 -8.82 -26.62 -3.21
N GLU A 225 -9.40 -27.77 -2.85
CA GLU A 225 -9.72 -28.12 -1.46
C GLU A 225 -8.48 -28.12 -0.54
N PRO A 226 -7.34 -28.75 -0.89
CA PRO A 226 -6.17 -28.77 -0.03
C PRO A 226 -5.62 -27.37 0.31
N VAL A 227 -5.64 -26.44 -0.65
CA VAL A 227 -5.20 -25.07 -0.46
C VAL A 227 -6.12 -24.33 0.53
N LEU A 228 -7.43 -24.52 0.39
CA LEU A 228 -8.41 -23.90 1.30
C LEU A 228 -8.32 -24.48 2.71
N ARG A 229 -8.09 -25.80 2.87
CA ARG A 229 -7.87 -26.42 4.19
C ARG A 229 -6.62 -25.91 4.87
N ARG A 230 -5.54 -25.76 4.13
CA ARG A 230 -4.31 -25.15 4.65
C ARG A 230 -4.57 -23.72 5.13
N LYS A 231 -5.23 -22.90 4.33
CA LYS A 231 -5.59 -21.53 4.69
C LYS A 231 -6.49 -21.47 5.93
N GLU A 232 -7.45 -22.38 6.04
CA GLU A 232 -8.30 -22.51 7.24
C GLU A 232 -7.48 -22.79 8.48
N ALA A 233 -6.57 -23.77 8.43
CA ALA A 233 -5.71 -24.14 9.56
C ALA A 233 -4.80 -22.98 9.99
N GLU A 234 -4.19 -22.27 9.04
CA GLU A 234 -3.37 -21.08 9.31
C GLU A 234 -4.15 -19.97 10.01
N LEU A 235 -5.38 -19.68 9.53
CA LEU A 235 -6.24 -18.67 10.13
C LEU A 235 -6.72 -19.04 11.54
N LEU A 236 -7.02 -20.32 11.78
CA LEU A 236 -7.36 -20.83 13.11
C LEU A 236 -6.18 -20.67 14.07
N THR A 237 -4.97 -21.05 13.66
CA THR A 237 -3.74 -20.88 14.46
C THR A 237 -3.52 -19.40 14.83
N ILE A 238 -3.71 -18.47 13.88
CA ILE A 238 -3.58 -17.03 14.12
C ILE A 238 -4.62 -16.57 15.15
N LEU A 239 -5.88 -16.99 15.02
CA LEU A 239 -6.95 -16.58 15.91
C LEU A 239 -6.78 -17.14 17.33
N GLU A 240 -6.32 -18.38 17.49
CA GLU A 240 -5.99 -18.99 18.78
C GLU A 240 -4.92 -18.17 19.51
N ARG A 241 -3.85 -17.77 18.81
CA ARG A 241 -2.78 -16.94 19.38
C ARG A 241 -3.23 -15.51 19.72
N TRP A 242 -4.32 -15.07 19.15
CA TRP A 242 -4.89 -13.77 19.50
C TRP A 242 -5.58 -13.79 20.89
N GLU A 243 -5.96 -14.96 21.36
CA GLU A 243 -6.69 -15.13 22.63
C GLU A 243 -5.75 -15.30 23.83
N HIS A 244 -4.48 -15.55 23.57
CA HIS A 244 -3.41 -15.65 24.56
C HIS A 244 -2.44 -14.46 24.45
#